data_7dd6484d4b646303b53523dd4c7d8edc
#
_entry.id   7dd6484d4b646303b53523dd4c7d8edc
#
_cell.length_a   1.000
_cell.length_b   1.000
_cell.length_c   1.000
_cell.angle_alpha   90.00
_cell.angle_beta   90.00
_cell.angle_gamma   90.00
#
_symmetry.space_group_name_H-M   'P 1'
#
loop_
_entity.id
_entity.type
_entity.pdbx_description
1 polymer ?
#
loop_
_entity_poly.entity_id
_entity_poly.type
_entity_poly.pdbx_seq_one_letter_code
_entity_poly.pdbx_strand_id
1 'polypeptide(L)'
;MLARMETGGPWAPARRAAMREMVVLQHLYLVAGHRQEAIAMYRQVLAQTHDQMLRTFAYEHLARLQAMPSAPDQAIATLRKALAEDLKALPETSKSP
;
A
#
# COMPACT_ATOMS: atom_id res chain seq x y z
N MET A 1 -14.78 27.04 6.98
CA MET A 1 -14.60 26.62 7.43
C MET A 1 -14.75 25.45 7.79
N LEU A 2 -14.92 24.80 7.65
CA LEU A 2 -15.19 23.70 7.95
C LEU A 2 -14.55 22.69 7.28
N ALA A 3 -13.75 22.93 6.39
CA ALA A 3 -13.13 21.94 5.62
C ALA A 3 -12.41 20.99 6.41
N ARG A 4 -12.11 21.32 7.56
CA ARG A 4 -11.31 20.49 8.25
C ARG A 4 -11.97 19.34 8.71
N MET A 5 -13.10 19.21 8.49
CA MET A 5 -13.74 18.10 8.91
C MET A 5 -13.46 16.94 8.12
N GLU A 6 -12.74 17.03 7.02
CA GLU A 6 -12.49 15.93 6.22
C GLU A 6 -11.55 15.00 6.76
N THR A 7 -11.81 13.72 6.73
CA THR A 7 -10.92 12.68 7.11
C THR A 7 -9.84 12.56 6.10
N GLY A 8 -8.62 12.67 6.47
CA GLY A 8 -7.50 12.54 5.56
C GLY A 8 -7.04 13.84 4.94
N GLY A 9 -7.74 14.92 5.21
CA GLY A 9 -7.33 16.24 4.78
C GLY A 9 -7.48 16.48 3.30
N PRO A 10 -6.81 17.51 2.77
CA PRO A 10 -7.01 17.93 1.39
C PRO A 10 -6.53 16.93 0.36
N TRP A 11 -5.69 15.98 0.76
CA TRP A 11 -5.19 14.98 -0.17
C TRP A 11 -6.10 13.77 -0.26
N ALA A 12 -7.16 13.69 0.54
CA ALA A 12 -7.99 12.49 0.60
C ALA A 12 -8.60 12.08 -0.73
N PRO A 13 -9.11 13.00 -1.57
CA PRO A 13 -9.66 12.58 -2.86
C PRO A 13 -8.61 11.93 -3.76
N ALA A 14 -7.41 12.52 -3.81
CA ALA A 14 -6.35 11.97 -4.64
C ALA A 14 -5.89 10.62 -4.10
N ARG A 15 -5.81 10.48 -2.78
CA ARG A 15 -5.42 9.23 -2.17
C ARG A 15 -6.42 8.13 -2.51
N ARG A 16 -7.72 8.42 -2.40
CA ARG A 16 -8.74 7.43 -2.72
C ARG A 16 -8.71 7.06 -4.20
N ALA A 17 -8.47 8.04 -5.06
CA ALA A 17 -8.37 7.77 -6.49
C ALA A 17 -7.18 6.87 -6.78
N ALA A 18 -6.04 7.13 -6.15
CA ALA A 18 -4.86 6.30 -6.35
C ALA A 18 -5.12 4.86 -5.91
N MET A 19 -5.77 4.69 -4.76
CA MET A 19 -6.06 3.35 -4.26
C MET A 19 -6.98 2.60 -5.22
N ARG A 20 -8.00 3.28 -5.71
CA ARG A 20 -8.94 2.65 -6.63
C ARG A 20 -8.25 2.27 -7.93
N GLU A 21 -7.38 3.14 -8.44
CA GLU A 21 -6.68 2.88 -9.69
C GLU A 21 -5.68 1.74 -9.56
N MET A 22 -5.04 1.63 -8.41
CA MET A 22 -4.14 0.50 -8.16
C MET A 22 -4.89 -0.81 -8.24
N VAL A 23 -6.09 -0.86 -7.65
CA VAL A 23 -6.88 -2.09 -7.66
C VAL A 23 -7.33 -2.43 -9.09
N VAL A 24 -7.76 -1.44 -9.85
CA VAL A 24 -8.19 -1.66 -11.23
C VAL A 24 -7.02 -2.15 -12.08
N LEU A 25 -5.87 -1.49 -11.93
CA LEU A 25 -4.68 -1.89 -12.67
C LEU A 25 -4.27 -3.31 -12.31
N GLN A 26 -4.29 -3.63 -11.02
CA GLN A 26 -3.95 -4.97 -10.58
C GLN A 26 -4.85 -6.00 -11.25
N HIS A 27 -6.16 -5.73 -11.24
CA HIS A 27 -7.11 -6.65 -11.85
C HIS A 27 -6.82 -6.86 -13.33
N LEU A 28 -6.59 -5.76 -14.05
CA LEU A 28 -6.34 -5.84 -15.48
C LEU A 28 -5.04 -6.57 -15.79
N TYR A 29 -3.98 -6.30 -15.04
CA TYR A 29 -2.74 -7.01 -15.23
C TYR A 29 -2.91 -8.50 -15.00
N LEU A 30 -3.66 -8.88 -13.96
CA LEU A 30 -3.84 -10.29 -13.66
C LEU A 30 -4.67 -11.00 -14.73
N VAL A 31 -5.71 -10.34 -15.23
CA VAL A 31 -6.53 -10.90 -16.30
C VAL A 31 -5.69 -11.10 -17.56
N ALA A 32 -4.77 -10.18 -17.82
CA ALA A 32 -3.92 -10.25 -18.98
C ALA A 32 -2.74 -11.23 -18.81
N GLY A 33 -2.59 -11.81 -17.63
CA GLY A 33 -1.48 -12.72 -17.38
C GLY A 33 -0.17 -12.02 -17.07
N HIS A 34 -0.25 -10.75 -16.64
CA HIS A 34 0.94 -9.95 -16.38
C HIS A 34 1.15 -9.71 -14.89
N ARG A 35 1.22 -10.78 -14.12
CA ARG A 35 1.35 -10.65 -12.66
C ARG A 35 2.59 -9.87 -12.24
N GLN A 36 3.71 -10.07 -12.96
CA GLN A 36 4.92 -9.34 -12.59
C GLN A 36 4.79 -7.85 -12.80
N GLU A 37 3.96 -7.44 -13.74
CA GLU A 37 3.74 -6.02 -13.95
C GLU A 37 2.88 -5.42 -12.83
N ALA A 38 1.95 -6.21 -12.30
CA ALA A 38 1.19 -5.75 -11.15
C ALA A 38 2.11 -5.55 -9.95
N ILE A 39 3.04 -6.48 -9.74
CA ILE A 39 4.02 -6.38 -8.68
C ILE A 39 4.88 -5.12 -8.87
N ALA A 40 5.35 -4.89 -10.09
CA ALA A 40 6.18 -3.75 -10.39
C ALA A 40 5.43 -2.44 -10.14
N MET A 41 4.14 -2.41 -10.44
CA MET A 41 3.32 -1.21 -10.22
C MET A 41 3.30 -0.84 -8.73
N TYR A 42 3.11 -1.83 -7.84
CA TYR A 42 3.10 -1.54 -6.41
C TYR A 42 4.47 -1.09 -5.91
N ARG A 43 5.54 -1.69 -6.44
CA ARG A 43 6.88 -1.24 -6.09
C ARG A 43 7.13 0.20 -6.52
N GLN A 44 6.59 0.56 -7.68
CA GLN A 44 6.71 1.92 -8.17
C GLN A 44 5.98 2.91 -7.27
N VAL A 45 4.78 2.54 -6.80
CA VAL A 45 4.03 3.38 -5.86
C VAL A 45 4.85 3.59 -4.60
N LEU A 46 5.44 2.52 -4.07
CA LEU A 46 6.26 2.63 -2.86
C LEU A 46 7.46 3.54 -3.07
N ALA A 47 8.00 3.57 -4.27
CA ALA A 47 9.15 4.41 -4.58
C ALA A 47 8.76 5.88 -4.73
N GLN A 48 7.50 6.16 -5.03
CA GLN A 48 7.09 7.51 -5.38
C GLN A 48 6.35 8.26 -4.28
N THR A 49 5.82 7.58 -3.29
CA THR A 49 5.00 8.28 -2.31
C THR A 49 5.50 8.09 -0.90
N HIS A 50 5.30 9.13 -0.08
CA HIS A 50 5.57 9.07 1.35
C HIS A 50 4.26 9.01 2.15
N ASP A 51 3.13 9.00 1.46
CA ASP A 51 1.83 8.93 2.14
C ASP A 51 1.69 7.55 2.79
N GLN A 52 1.62 7.52 4.11
CA GLN A 52 1.67 6.24 4.81
C GLN A 52 0.48 5.35 4.49
N MET A 53 -0.68 5.93 4.27
CA MET A 53 -1.86 5.14 3.94
C MET A 53 -1.69 4.44 2.59
N LEU A 54 -1.16 5.15 1.59
CA LEU A 54 -0.89 4.54 0.30
C LEU A 54 0.21 3.51 0.40
N ARG A 55 1.23 3.77 1.20
CA ARG A 55 2.32 2.82 1.35
C ARG A 55 1.84 1.53 1.99
N THR A 56 1.03 1.62 3.03
CA THR A 56 0.47 0.44 3.68
C THR A 56 -0.39 -0.35 2.70
N PHE A 57 -1.23 0.35 1.95
CA PHE A 57 -2.06 -0.29 0.94
C PHE A 57 -1.22 -1.03 -0.08
N ALA A 58 -0.17 -0.37 -0.59
CA ALA A 58 0.69 -0.97 -1.61
C ALA A 58 1.43 -2.19 -1.06
N TYR A 59 1.94 -2.11 0.16
CA TYR A 59 2.63 -3.25 0.75
C TYR A 59 1.71 -4.45 0.90
N GLU A 60 0.48 -4.22 1.35
CA GLU A 60 -0.45 -5.33 1.57
C GLU A 60 -0.83 -6.02 0.28
N HIS A 61 -1.08 -5.23 -0.76
CA HIS A 61 -1.44 -5.82 -2.04
C HIS A 61 -0.24 -6.50 -2.70
N LEU A 62 0.93 -5.89 -2.59
CA LEU A 62 2.16 -6.50 -3.10
C LEU A 62 2.39 -7.86 -2.45
N ALA A 63 2.23 -7.94 -1.13
CA ALA A 63 2.44 -9.20 -0.43
C ALA A 63 1.48 -10.27 -0.91
N ARG A 64 0.22 -9.92 -1.13
CA ARG A 64 -0.74 -10.89 -1.63
C ARG A 64 -0.35 -11.41 -3.00
N LEU A 65 0.14 -10.53 -3.86
CA LEU A 65 0.59 -10.95 -5.18
C LEU A 65 1.82 -11.85 -5.09
N GLN A 66 2.75 -11.54 -4.21
CA GLN A 66 3.94 -12.35 -4.03
C GLN A 66 3.63 -13.72 -3.46
N ALA A 67 2.57 -13.82 -2.67
CA ALA A 67 2.19 -15.10 -2.09
C ALA A 67 1.59 -16.04 -3.11
N MET A 68 1.22 -15.53 -4.27
CA MET A 68 0.63 -16.35 -5.31
C MET A 68 1.55 -16.47 -6.50
N PRO A 69 1.79 -17.63 -7.06
CA PRO A 69 1.27 -18.90 -6.60
C PRO A 69 2.00 -19.41 -5.37
N SER A 70 3.26 -19.05 -5.17
CA SER A 70 3.89 -19.45 -3.94
C SER A 70 5.24 -18.78 -3.76
N ALA A 71 5.24 -17.64 -3.13
CA ALA A 71 6.46 -16.99 -2.70
C ALA A 71 6.23 -16.40 -1.32
N PRO A 72 5.85 -17.25 -0.35
CA PRO A 72 5.48 -16.73 0.96
C PRO A 72 6.62 -16.01 1.66
N ASP A 73 7.87 -16.38 1.40
CA ASP A 73 8.98 -15.70 2.03
C ASP A 73 9.08 -14.25 1.60
N GLN A 74 8.82 -13.97 0.32
CA GLN A 74 8.81 -12.60 -0.17
C GLN A 74 7.65 -11.82 0.41
N ALA A 75 6.48 -12.46 0.49
CA ALA A 75 5.31 -11.81 1.05
C ALA A 75 5.53 -11.47 2.52
N ILE A 76 6.14 -12.38 3.27
CA ILE A 76 6.47 -12.15 4.67
C ILE A 76 7.41 -10.96 4.80
N ALA A 77 8.46 -10.92 3.99
CA ALA A 77 9.43 -9.82 4.06
C ALA A 77 8.74 -8.49 3.74
N THR A 78 7.85 -8.48 2.77
CA THR A 78 7.12 -7.27 2.40
C THR A 78 6.25 -6.78 3.54
N LEU A 79 5.52 -7.69 4.18
CA LEU A 79 4.63 -7.31 5.28
C LEU A 79 5.40 -6.91 6.52
N ARG A 80 6.58 -7.48 6.74
CA ARG A 80 7.39 -7.05 7.86
C ARG A 80 7.87 -5.61 7.67
N LYS A 81 8.16 -5.22 6.45
CA LYS A 81 8.50 -3.82 6.17
C LYS A 81 7.30 -2.91 6.44
N ALA A 82 6.12 -3.35 6.01
CA ALA A 82 4.91 -2.56 6.24
C ALA A 82 4.67 -2.38 7.73
N LEU A 83 4.81 -3.46 8.50
CA LEU A 83 4.61 -3.40 9.93
C LEU A 83 5.60 -2.44 10.58
N ALA A 84 6.86 -2.51 10.18
CA ALA A 84 7.87 -1.64 10.75
C ALA A 84 7.55 -0.17 10.48
N GLU A 85 7.08 0.13 9.27
CA GLU A 85 6.72 1.51 8.94
C GLU A 85 5.52 1.99 9.74
N ASP A 86 4.51 1.14 9.90
CA ASP A 86 3.32 1.51 10.62
C ASP A 86 3.61 1.73 12.10
N LEU A 87 4.48 0.89 12.67
CA LEU A 87 4.86 1.06 14.07
C LEU A 87 5.61 2.37 14.28
N LYS A 88 6.46 2.75 13.32
CA LYS A 88 7.16 4.01 13.40
C LYS A 88 6.23 5.19 13.30
N ALA A 89 5.11 5.04 12.60
CA ALA A 89 4.16 6.12 12.43
C ALA A 89 3.30 6.36 13.66
N LEU A 90 3.32 5.44 14.62
CA LEU A 90 2.53 5.62 15.83
C LEU A 90 3.19 6.61 16.77
N PRO A 91 2.40 7.34 17.56
CA PRO A 91 2.97 8.24 18.55
C PRO A 91 3.81 7.48 19.56
N GLU A 92 4.81 8.15 20.10
CA GLU A 92 5.73 7.52 21.04
C GLU A 92 4.98 6.90 22.20
N THR A 93 3.96 7.57 22.70
CA THR A 93 3.22 7.06 23.84
C THR A 93 2.49 5.76 23.52
N SER A 94 2.15 5.53 22.27
CA SER A 94 1.49 4.29 21.89
C SER A 94 2.41 3.11 21.92
N LYS A 95 3.71 3.34 21.90
CA LYS A 95 4.66 2.24 21.88
C LYS A 95 5.13 1.85 23.25
N SER A 96 4.79 2.63 24.24
CA SER A 96 5.27 2.33 25.59
C SER A 96 4.50 1.17 26.19
N PRO A 97 5.15 0.31 26.87
CA PRO A 97 4.46 -0.81 27.52
C PRO A 97 3.61 -0.33 28.66
#